data_5adcd16a7172970d6d0d5872c5ced2bd
#
_entry.id   5adcd16a7172970d6d0d5872c5ced2bd
#
_cell.length_a   1.000
_cell.length_b   1.000
_cell.length_c   1.000
_cell.angle_alpha   90.00
_cell.angle_beta   90.00
_cell.angle_gamma   90.00
#
_symmetry.space_group_name_H-M   'P 1'
#
loop_
_entity.id
_entity.type
_entity.pdbx_description
1 polymer ?
#
loop_
_entity_poly.entity_id
_entity_poly.type
_entity_poly.pdbx_seq_one_letter_code
_entity_poly.pdbx_strand_id
1 'polypeptide(L)'
;NPQFIKELHDICIGIPLRSGNIANRLDPKYGGKGSHNLLGCNLFVKQSPYIYESICPLPIMRALEHIADNVIKKKFELTNIDMNAQVMSMNGTTHTDGNDYTILLMPNSEWNSEWGGQLEFLENDEVVGSVPYMSGRVVFFKGDIPHRGLAPIVPYVYRFSIAYRVKLIS
;
A
#
# COMPACT_ATOMS: atom_id res chain seq x y z
N ASN A 1 -11.45 -9.51 -11.60
CA ASN A 1 -12.48 -8.89 -12.43
C ASN A 1 -12.02 -7.48 -12.84
N PRO A 2 -11.78 -7.20 -14.15
CA PRO A 2 -11.28 -5.90 -14.62
C PRO A 2 -12.21 -4.72 -14.27
N GLN A 3 -13.53 -4.93 -14.31
CA GLN A 3 -14.50 -3.89 -13.95
C GLN A 3 -14.38 -3.47 -12.48
N PHE A 4 -14.13 -4.41 -11.56
CA PHE A 4 -13.91 -4.10 -10.16
C PHE A 4 -12.59 -3.35 -9.92
N ILE A 5 -11.53 -3.68 -10.66
CA ILE A 5 -10.26 -2.94 -10.57
C ILE A 5 -10.45 -1.51 -11.10
N LYS A 6 -11.24 -1.33 -12.18
CA LYS A 6 -11.59 0.00 -12.67
C LYS A 6 -12.35 0.81 -11.61
N GLU A 7 -13.31 0.22 -10.93
CA GLU A 7 -14.04 0.87 -9.83
C GLU A 7 -13.09 1.32 -8.71
N LEU A 8 -12.15 0.45 -8.29
CA LEU A 8 -11.14 0.80 -7.29
C LEU A 8 -10.22 1.94 -7.76
N HIS A 9 -9.82 1.93 -9.02
CA HIS A 9 -9.02 3.01 -9.60
C HIS A 9 -9.76 4.35 -9.58
N ASP A 10 -11.02 4.36 -10.03
CA ASP A 10 -11.86 5.56 -10.06
C ASP A 10 -12.07 6.13 -8.64
N ILE A 11 -12.22 5.26 -7.64
CA ILE A 11 -12.27 5.65 -6.23
C ILE A 11 -10.96 6.29 -5.79
N CYS A 12 -9.81 5.69 -6.13
CA CYS A 12 -8.50 6.23 -5.78
C CYS A 12 -8.27 7.64 -6.34
N ILE A 13 -8.74 7.91 -7.56
CA ILE A 13 -8.68 9.25 -8.17
C ILE A 13 -9.52 10.27 -7.37
N GLY A 14 -10.64 9.85 -6.81
CA GLY A 14 -11.57 10.72 -6.09
C GLY A 14 -11.21 10.99 -4.62
N ILE A 15 -10.27 10.26 -4.03
CA ILE A 15 -9.90 10.41 -2.62
C ILE A 15 -8.98 11.63 -2.44
N PRO A 16 -9.30 12.56 -1.50
CA PRO A 16 -8.41 13.66 -1.18
C PRO A 16 -7.09 13.17 -0.58
N LEU A 17 -5.98 13.46 -1.25
CA LEU A 17 -4.64 13.07 -0.83
C LEU A 17 -3.91 14.24 -0.19
N ARG A 18 -3.02 13.93 0.75
CA ARG A 18 -2.14 14.89 1.43
C ARG A 18 -0.68 14.51 1.21
N SER A 19 0.19 15.51 1.12
CA SER A 19 1.65 15.29 1.11
C SER A 19 2.17 14.98 2.52
N GLY A 20 3.33 14.32 2.60
CA GLY A 20 4.04 14.10 3.86
C GLY A 20 3.61 12.87 4.63
N ASN A 21 3.19 11.81 3.96
CA ASN A 21 2.93 10.52 4.59
C ASN A 21 4.22 9.94 5.18
N ILE A 22 4.17 9.43 6.41
CA ILE A 22 5.27 8.72 7.08
C ILE A 22 4.80 7.30 7.37
N ALA A 23 5.43 6.31 6.75
CA ALA A 23 4.97 4.92 6.80
C ALA A 23 5.02 4.33 8.21
N ASN A 24 6.14 4.40 8.88
CA ASN A 24 6.29 3.89 10.25
C ASN A 24 7.12 4.85 11.10
N ARG A 25 6.43 5.69 11.87
CA ARG A 25 7.08 6.69 12.74
C ARG A 25 7.91 6.07 13.87
N LEU A 26 7.62 4.83 14.24
CA LEU A 26 8.26 4.14 15.36
C LEU A 26 9.43 3.26 14.93
N ASP A 27 9.68 3.12 13.63
CA ASP A 27 10.83 2.37 13.13
C ASP A 27 12.13 3.14 13.43
N PRO A 28 13.04 2.59 14.26
CA PRO A 28 14.24 3.28 14.68
C PRO A 28 15.23 3.54 13.53
N LYS A 29 15.19 2.71 12.49
CA LYS A 29 16.07 2.84 11.31
C LYS A 29 15.43 3.67 10.20
N TYR A 30 14.15 3.45 9.93
CA TYR A 30 13.46 4.00 8.78
C TYR A 30 12.34 4.98 9.13
N GLY A 31 11.85 5.00 10.37
CA GLY A 31 10.73 5.82 10.84
C GLY A 31 11.04 7.26 11.16
N GLY A 32 12.29 7.68 11.05
CA GLY A 32 12.73 8.97 11.52
C GLY A 32 12.42 10.14 10.59
N LYS A 33 13.40 10.82 10.13
CA LYS A 33 13.37 12.19 9.59
C LYS A 33 13.10 12.29 8.08
N GLY A 34 12.79 11.21 7.41
CA GLY A 34 12.48 11.21 5.99
C GLY A 34 10.99 10.95 5.80
N SER A 35 10.19 11.99 5.68
CA SER A 35 8.85 11.80 5.12
C SER A 35 8.98 11.17 3.74
N HIS A 36 8.16 10.14 3.46
CA HIS A 36 7.96 9.76 2.08
C HIS A 36 7.55 10.97 1.27
N ASN A 37 8.16 11.17 0.15
CA ASN A 37 7.69 12.17 -0.80
C ASN A 37 6.47 11.62 -1.57
N LEU A 38 5.48 11.13 -0.82
CA LEU A 38 4.27 10.53 -1.35
C LEU A 38 3.05 11.38 -1.01
N LEU A 39 2.04 11.26 -1.85
CA LEU A 39 0.68 11.67 -1.49
C LEU A 39 0.01 10.48 -0.81
N GLY A 40 -0.74 10.72 0.26
CA GLY A 40 -1.38 9.63 1.00
C GLY A 40 -2.63 10.04 1.74
N CYS A 41 -3.41 9.04 2.12
CA CYS A 41 -4.59 9.16 2.96
C CYS A 41 -4.76 7.90 3.80
N ASN A 42 -4.97 8.07 5.12
CA ASN A 42 -5.38 6.96 5.98
C ASN A 42 -6.88 6.75 5.79
N LEU A 43 -7.28 5.60 5.31
CA LEU A 43 -8.68 5.25 5.06
C LEU A 43 -9.32 4.54 6.25
N PHE A 44 -8.52 3.85 7.04
CA PHE A 44 -8.94 3.18 8.26
C PHE A 44 -7.76 3.11 9.24
N VAL A 45 -8.00 3.43 10.50
CA VAL A 45 -7.02 3.32 11.59
C VAL A 45 -7.72 2.73 12.81
N LYS A 46 -7.19 1.62 13.32
CA LYS A 46 -7.61 1.08 14.62
C LYS A 46 -6.82 1.80 15.74
N GLN A 47 -7.34 2.89 16.25
CA GLN A 47 -6.65 3.69 17.29
C GLN A 47 -6.69 3.07 18.68
N SER A 48 -7.72 2.30 18.97
CA SER A 48 -7.94 1.66 20.28
C SER A 48 -8.81 0.42 20.05
N PRO A 49 -8.83 -0.55 20.97
CA PRO A 49 -9.76 -1.67 20.85
C PRO A 49 -11.24 -1.25 20.72
N TYR A 50 -11.55 0.03 20.95
CA TYR A 50 -12.92 0.54 20.97
C TYR A 50 -13.22 1.71 20.02
N ILE A 51 -12.22 2.28 19.34
CA ILE A 51 -12.41 3.43 18.44
C ILE A 51 -11.85 3.10 17.06
N TYR A 52 -12.75 3.06 16.08
CA TYR A 52 -12.41 2.91 14.68
C TYR A 52 -12.72 4.23 13.96
N GLU A 53 -11.69 4.86 13.39
CA GLU A 53 -11.91 5.90 12.41
C GLU A 53 -11.87 5.25 11.02
N SER A 54 -12.95 5.37 10.28
CA SER A 54 -13.03 4.84 8.93
C SER A 54 -13.75 5.83 8.02
N ILE A 55 -13.03 6.23 6.99
CA ILE A 55 -13.58 6.88 5.79
C ILE A 55 -13.43 5.96 4.58
N CYS A 56 -13.12 4.70 4.84
CA CYS A 56 -12.79 3.73 3.79
C CYS A 56 -14.00 3.43 2.91
N PRO A 57 -13.93 3.67 1.62
CA PRO A 57 -15.00 3.30 0.69
C PRO A 57 -15.26 1.80 0.71
N LEU A 58 -16.56 1.43 0.65
CA LEU A 58 -16.98 0.03 0.72
C LEU A 58 -16.31 -0.90 -0.30
N PRO A 59 -16.05 -0.51 -1.57
CA PRO A 59 -15.33 -1.37 -2.51
C PRO A 59 -13.91 -1.71 -2.06
N ILE A 60 -13.21 -0.81 -1.36
CA ILE A 60 -11.87 -1.08 -0.80
C ILE A 60 -11.94 -2.15 0.30
N MET A 61 -12.96 -2.11 1.16
CA MET A 61 -13.20 -3.16 2.16
C MET A 61 -13.55 -4.49 1.51
N ARG A 62 -14.42 -4.50 0.49
CA ARG A 62 -14.75 -5.70 -0.28
C ARG A 62 -13.54 -6.33 -0.98
N ALA A 63 -12.59 -5.51 -1.45
CA ALA A 63 -11.35 -6.02 -2.00
C ALA A 63 -10.55 -6.80 -0.96
N LEU A 64 -10.46 -6.27 0.27
CA LEU A 64 -9.79 -6.96 1.38
C LEU A 64 -10.49 -8.29 1.72
N GLU A 65 -11.81 -8.31 1.86
CA GLU A 65 -12.59 -9.52 2.13
C GLU A 65 -12.35 -10.57 1.04
N HIS A 66 -12.43 -10.18 -0.23
CA HIS A 66 -12.16 -11.08 -1.34
C HIS A 66 -10.74 -11.67 -1.32
N ILE A 67 -9.72 -10.84 -1.02
CA ILE A 67 -8.33 -11.28 -0.90
C ILE A 67 -8.16 -12.23 0.29
N ALA A 68 -8.78 -11.92 1.42
CA ALA A 68 -8.78 -12.75 2.61
C ALA A 68 -9.30 -14.15 2.33
N ASP A 69 -10.48 -14.24 1.75
CA ASP A 69 -11.22 -15.49 1.57
C ASP A 69 -10.64 -16.35 0.44
N ASN A 70 -10.19 -15.74 -0.65
CA ASN A 70 -9.84 -16.47 -1.87
C ASN A 70 -8.34 -16.61 -2.11
N VAL A 71 -7.52 -15.70 -1.56
CA VAL A 71 -6.07 -15.69 -1.81
C VAL A 71 -5.29 -16.14 -0.58
N ILE A 72 -5.47 -15.45 0.55
CA ILE A 72 -4.68 -15.70 1.76
C ILE A 72 -5.23 -16.89 2.56
N LYS A 73 -6.56 -17.04 2.64
CA LYS A 73 -7.27 -18.11 3.34
C LYS A 73 -6.87 -18.23 4.83
N LYS A 74 -6.61 -17.10 5.47
CA LYS A 74 -6.30 -16.99 6.89
C LYS A 74 -7.13 -15.91 7.53
N LYS A 75 -7.49 -16.12 8.80
CA LYS A 75 -8.14 -15.09 9.61
C LYS A 75 -7.11 -14.06 10.05
N PHE A 76 -7.49 -12.81 10.01
CA PHE A 76 -6.66 -11.70 10.48
C PHE A 76 -7.53 -10.57 11.06
N GLU A 77 -6.88 -9.77 11.84
CA GLU A 77 -7.40 -8.51 12.35
C GLU A 77 -6.82 -7.37 11.51
N LEU A 78 -7.69 -6.53 10.96
CA LEU A 78 -7.28 -5.31 10.25
C LEU A 78 -6.86 -4.25 11.26
N THR A 79 -5.68 -3.67 11.06
CA THR A 79 -5.16 -2.58 11.90
C THR A 79 -5.16 -1.23 11.19
N ASN A 80 -4.84 -1.21 9.89
CA ASN A 80 -4.77 0.02 9.09
C ASN A 80 -5.12 -0.25 7.64
N ILE A 81 -5.65 0.79 6.98
CA ILE A 81 -5.70 0.89 5.51
C ILE A 81 -5.16 2.24 5.12
N ASP A 82 -4.07 2.23 4.36
CA ASP A 82 -3.46 3.43 3.81
C ASP A 82 -3.55 3.39 2.29
N MET A 83 -3.93 4.50 1.70
CA MET A 83 -3.84 4.71 0.26
C MET A 83 -2.72 5.70 -0.04
N ASN A 84 -1.85 5.34 -0.97
CA ASN A 84 -0.76 6.18 -1.43
C ASN A 84 -0.85 6.41 -2.94
N ALA A 85 -0.41 7.59 -3.37
CA ALA A 85 -0.23 7.92 -4.76
C ALA A 85 1.17 8.51 -5.01
N GLN A 86 1.77 8.12 -6.11
CA GLN A 86 3.08 8.60 -6.55
C GLN A 86 2.98 9.06 -7.99
N VAL A 87 3.63 10.17 -8.30
CA VAL A 87 3.93 10.60 -9.67
C VAL A 87 5.43 10.53 -9.91
N MET A 88 5.87 10.73 -11.11
CA MET A 88 7.30 10.74 -11.48
C MET A 88 8.14 11.51 -10.47
N SER A 89 9.27 10.95 -10.04
CA SER A 89 10.20 11.48 -9.03
C SER A 89 9.74 11.37 -7.57
N MET A 90 8.56 10.84 -7.26
CA MET A 90 8.07 10.60 -5.90
C MET A 90 8.41 9.18 -5.42
N ASN A 91 9.66 8.78 -5.41
CA ASN A 91 10.05 7.48 -4.88
C ASN A 91 9.77 7.38 -3.38
N GLY A 92 9.23 6.22 -2.96
CA GLY A 92 9.13 5.89 -1.55
C GLY A 92 10.50 5.67 -0.92
N THR A 93 10.63 6.02 0.35
CA THR A 93 11.81 5.68 1.15
C THR A 93 11.72 4.25 1.66
N THR A 94 12.85 3.61 1.90
CA THR A 94 12.89 2.29 2.54
C THR A 94 12.32 2.39 3.94
N HIS A 95 11.42 1.45 4.30
CA HIS A 95 10.76 1.39 5.59
C HIS A 95 10.27 -0.03 5.89
N THR A 96 9.85 -0.25 7.13
CA THR A 96 9.06 -1.40 7.55
C THR A 96 7.69 -0.93 7.99
N ASP A 97 6.69 -1.78 7.91
CA ASP A 97 5.32 -1.43 8.33
C ASP A 97 5.08 -1.66 9.83
N GLY A 98 5.98 -2.39 10.50
CA GLY A 98 5.94 -2.63 11.95
C GLY A 98 4.74 -3.43 12.44
N ASN A 99 4.10 -4.20 11.58
CA ASN A 99 2.95 -5.07 11.86
C ASN A 99 3.25 -6.50 11.41
N ASP A 100 2.35 -7.44 11.69
CA ASP A 100 2.60 -8.84 11.34
C ASP A 100 2.69 -9.04 9.83
N TYR A 101 1.75 -8.45 9.06
CA TYR A 101 1.72 -8.58 7.60
C TYR A 101 1.14 -7.35 6.92
N THR A 102 1.58 -7.14 5.69
CA THR A 102 1.03 -6.17 4.75
C THR A 102 0.44 -6.88 3.54
N ILE A 103 -0.77 -6.49 3.16
CA ILE A 103 -1.41 -6.83 1.91
C ILE A 103 -1.39 -5.56 1.07
N LEU A 104 -0.59 -5.54 0.00
CA LEU A 104 -0.49 -4.41 -0.92
C LEU A 104 -1.27 -4.71 -2.19
N LEU A 105 -2.30 -3.92 -2.46
CA LEU A 105 -3.06 -3.96 -3.71
C LEU A 105 -2.59 -2.83 -4.64
N MET A 106 -2.41 -3.15 -5.92
CA MET A 106 -2.08 -2.23 -7.00
C MET A 106 -3.36 -1.93 -7.81
N PRO A 107 -4.11 -0.85 -7.50
CA PRO A 107 -5.48 -0.66 -7.96
C PRO A 107 -5.60 0.03 -9.33
N ASN A 108 -4.52 0.46 -9.97
CA ASN A 108 -4.61 1.08 -11.29
C ASN A 108 -5.30 0.11 -12.27
N SER A 109 -6.29 0.59 -13.02
CA SER A 109 -7.02 -0.21 -14.00
C SER A 109 -6.16 -0.60 -15.20
N GLU A 110 -5.17 0.24 -15.52
CA GLU A 110 -4.21 0.04 -16.60
C GLU A 110 -2.80 0.34 -16.09
N TRP A 111 -1.82 -0.42 -16.56
CA TRP A 111 -0.41 -0.18 -16.29
C TRP A 111 0.47 -0.78 -17.39
N ASN A 112 1.33 0.04 -17.95
CA ASN A 112 2.36 -0.43 -18.86
C ASN A 112 3.61 -0.81 -18.05
N SER A 113 4.17 -1.99 -18.30
CA SER A 113 5.38 -2.50 -17.63
C SER A 113 6.59 -1.55 -17.74
N GLU A 114 6.65 -0.74 -18.80
CA GLU A 114 7.72 0.23 -19.01
C GLU A 114 7.57 1.51 -18.16
N TRP A 115 6.46 1.69 -17.47
CA TRP A 115 6.26 2.84 -16.60
C TRP A 115 6.98 2.73 -15.25
N GLY A 116 7.62 1.60 -14.96
CA GLY A 116 8.28 1.35 -13.68
C GLY A 116 7.27 1.12 -12.55
N GLY A 117 7.49 1.72 -11.38
CA GLY A 117 6.55 1.65 -10.26
C GLY A 117 6.62 0.37 -9.43
N GLN A 118 7.69 -0.41 -9.53
CA GLN A 118 7.84 -1.68 -8.80
C GLN A 118 7.89 -1.48 -7.28
N LEU A 119 7.54 -2.55 -6.57
CA LEU A 119 7.82 -2.72 -5.14
C LEU A 119 9.17 -3.41 -4.99
N GLU A 120 10.08 -2.84 -4.23
CA GLU A 120 11.39 -3.42 -3.93
C GLU A 120 11.45 -3.87 -2.48
N PHE A 121 12.10 -5.02 -2.25
CA PHE A 121 12.44 -5.56 -0.94
C PHE A 121 13.95 -5.46 -0.73
N LEU A 122 14.37 -5.09 0.49
CA LEU A 122 15.76 -4.80 0.78
C LEU A 122 16.26 -5.62 1.96
N GLU A 123 17.54 -5.98 1.90
CA GLU A 123 18.31 -6.53 3.01
C GLU A 123 19.65 -5.80 3.07
N ASN A 124 20.01 -5.26 4.24
CA ASN A 124 21.23 -4.45 4.44
C ASN A 124 21.36 -3.27 3.45
N ASP A 125 20.21 -2.63 3.13
CA ASP A 125 20.09 -1.52 2.16
C ASP A 125 20.33 -1.92 0.68
N GLU A 126 20.54 -3.20 0.39
CA GLU A 126 20.61 -3.74 -0.97
C GLU A 126 19.27 -4.33 -1.41
N VAL A 127 18.91 -4.16 -2.67
CA VAL A 127 17.68 -4.72 -3.24
C VAL A 127 17.88 -6.23 -3.45
N VAL A 128 17.12 -7.02 -2.71
CA VAL A 128 17.14 -8.50 -2.81
C VAL A 128 15.96 -9.07 -3.57
N GLY A 129 14.95 -8.27 -3.83
CA GLY A 129 13.76 -8.69 -4.59
C GLY A 129 12.98 -7.50 -5.13
N SER A 130 12.28 -7.74 -6.23
CA SER A 130 11.45 -6.73 -6.88
C SER A 130 10.19 -7.36 -7.44
N VAL A 131 9.05 -6.68 -7.23
CA VAL A 131 7.74 -7.06 -7.79
C VAL A 131 7.29 -5.96 -8.72
N PRO A 132 7.19 -6.21 -10.04
CA PRO A 132 6.70 -5.23 -10.99
C PRO A 132 5.29 -4.75 -10.65
N TYR A 133 5.00 -3.49 -10.87
CA TYR A 133 3.65 -3.00 -10.77
C TYR A 133 2.78 -3.58 -11.89
N MET A 134 1.59 -4.02 -11.55
CA MET A 134 0.62 -4.58 -12.50
C MET A 134 -0.79 -4.31 -11.99
N SER A 135 -1.69 -3.95 -12.89
CA SER A 135 -3.11 -3.75 -12.61
C SER A 135 -3.71 -4.93 -11.84
N GLY A 136 -4.31 -4.65 -10.68
CA GLY A 136 -4.98 -5.65 -9.84
C GLY A 136 -4.07 -6.62 -9.09
N ARG A 137 -2.74 -6.45 -9.15
CA ARG A 137 -1.80 -7.30 -8.41
C ARG A 137 -1.95 -7.10 -6.92
N VAL A 138 -1.89 -8.23 -6.21
CA VAL A 138 -1.82 -8.27 -4.74
C VAL A 138 -0.47 -8.86 -4.33
N VAL A 139 0.21 -8.21 -3.40
CA VAL A 139 1.45 -8.70 -2.78
C VAL A 139 1.19 -8.87 -1.28
N PHE A 140 1.48 -10.05 -0.75
CA PHE A 140 1.33 -10.37 0.67
C PHE A 140 2.70 -10.70 1.26
N PHE A 141 3.11 -9.95 2.26
CA PHE A 141 4.44 -10.10 2.86
C PHE A 141 4.44 -9.73 4.35
N LYS A 142 5.49 -10.12 5.07
CA LYS A 142 5.68 -9.72 6.47
C LYS A 142 6.00 -8.23 6.55
N GLY A 143 5.33 -7.53 7.46
CA GLY A 143 5.47 -6.08 7.63
C GLY A 143 6.86 -5.65 8.14
N ASP A 144 7.64 -6.54 8.73
CA ASP A 144 9.01 -6.29 9.20
C ASP A 144 10.07 -6.35 8.09
N ILE A 145 9.71 -6.77 6.87
CA ILE A 145 10.64 -6.78 5.73
C ILE A 145 10.82 -5.35 5.21
N PRO A 146 12.07 -4.83 5.17
CA PRO A 146 12.34 -3.53 4.58
C PRO A 146 11.94 -3.48 3.10
N HIS A 147 11.17 -2.46 2.74
CA HIS A 147 10.65 -2.33 1.38
C HIS A 147 10.43 -0.87 0.99
N ARG A 148 10.25 -0.64 -0.30
CA ARG A 148 9.85 0.66 -0.85
C ARG A 148 9.09 0.52 -2.16
N GLY A 149 8.11 1.39 -2.41
CA GLY A 149 7.46 1.54 -3.70
C GLY A 149 8.17 2.59 -4.53
N LEU A 150 8.57 2.26 -5.74
CA LEU A 150 9.12 3.25 -6.67
C LEU A 150 8.01 4.00 -7.40
N ALA A 151 8.31 5.24 -7.77
CA ALA A 151 7.44 6.07 -8.59
C ALA A 151 7.41 5.59 -10.05
N PRO A 152 6.40 5.99 -10.84
CA PRO A 152 6.48 5.85 -12.28
C PRO A 152 7.65 6.70 -12.82
N ILE A 153 8.26 6.23 -13.91
CA ILE A 153 9.34 6.93 -14.60
C ILE A 153 8.83 7.80 -15.76
N VAL A 154 7.54 7.82 -15.98
CA VAL A 154 6.86 8.61 -17.02
C VAL A 154 6.00 9.71 -16.40
N PRO A 155 5.83 10.87 -17.05
CA PRO A 155 4.97 11.94 -16.55
C PRO A 155 3.47 11.59 -16.70
N TYR A 156 2.63 12.34 -15.99
CA TYR A 156 1.16 12.29 -16.07
C TYR A 156 0.50 10.96 -15.68
N VAL A 157 1.23 10.07 -15.02
CA VAL A 157 0.72 8.81 -14.51
C VAL A 157 0.75 8.83 -12.98
N TYR A 158 -0.37 8.49 -12.37
CA TYR A 158 -0.45 8.21 -10.93
C TYR A 158 -0.27 6.72 -10.69
N ARG A 159 0.66 6.36 -9.83
CA ARG A 159 0.79 5.03 -9.27
C ARG A 159 0.07 4.99 -7.94
N PHE A 160 -1.08 4.36 -7.89
CA PHE A 160 -1.80 4.14 -6.64
C PHE A 160 -1.36 2.84 -5.96
N SER A 161 -1.43 2.81 -4.64
CA SER A 161 -1.34 1.58 -3.86
C SER A 161 -2.25 1.66 -2.65
N ILE A 162 -2.89 0.54 -2.30
CA ILE A 162 -3.70 0.38 -1.10
C ILE A 162 -2.99 -0.66 -0.23
N ALA A 163 -2.54 -0.25 0.95
CA ALA A 163 -1.86 -1.10 1.91
C ALA A 163 -2.81 -1.42 3.06
N TYR A 164 -3.18 -2.69 3.19
CA TYR A 164 -3.91 -3.21 4.34
C TYR A 164 -2.90 -3.81 5.31
N ARG A 165 -2.82 -3.26 6.52
CA ARG A 165 -1.99 -3.80 7.58
C ARG A 165 -2.81 -4.70 8.47
N VAL A 166 -2.34 -5.92 8.68
CA VAL A 166 -3.11 -6.97 9.33
C VAL A 166 -2.27 -7.75 10.33
N LYS A 167 -2.92 -8.25 11.39
CA LYS A 167 -2.37 -9.23 12.33
C LYS A 167 -3.05 -10.56 12.08
N LEU A 168 -2.28 -11.63 11.95
CA LEU A 168 -2.86 -12.97 11.90
C LEU A 168 -3.48 -13.32 13.25
N ILE A 169 -4.67 -13.91 13.19
CA ILE A 169 -5.36 -14.46 14.37
C ILE A 169 -5.11 -15.98 14.35
N SER A 170 -4.54 -16.46 15.44
CA SER A 170 -4.32 -17.89 15.70
C SER A 170 -5.63 -18.65 15.84
#